data_69a0680bec4e8d925622e8c36a7be814
#
_entry.id   69a0680bec4e8d925622e8c36a7be814
#
_cell.length_a   1.000
_cell.length_b   1.000
_cell.length_c   1.000
_cell.angle_alpha   90.00
_cell.angle_beta   90.00
_cell.angle_gamma   90.00
#
_symmetry.space_group_name_H-M   'P 1'
#
loop_
_entity.id
_entity.type
_entity.pdbx_description
1 polymer ?
#
loop_
_entity_poly.entity_id
_entity_poly.type
_entity_poly.pdbx_seq_one_letter_code
_entity_poly.pdbx_strand_id
1 'polypeptide(L)'
;MFGLAVLTVSTSGSQGKRDDSSGQAIKDLLEGDDFQVVRYEIISDDKDTISGKLAEWADADDVDLIVTTGGTGLGRHDVTPEACLAVLDKEVPGMAEAMRAKTLEFTPMAMISRSVTGIRGNTLIITLPGSTKGVRECLDVVMPVIPHALELLHRETVSEHPR
;
A
#
# COMPACT_ATOMS: atom_id res chain seq x y z
N MET A 1 -17.62 5.81 -3.91
CA MET A 1 -16.40 5.39 -4.64
C MET A 1 -15.19 5.98 -3.93
N PHE A 2 -14.23 5.15 -3.58
CA PHE A 2 -13.03 5.58 -2.85
C PHE A 2 -11.92 6.00 -3.81
N GLY A 3 -11.16 7.02 -3.43
CA GLY A 3 -9.98 7.48 -4.17
C GLY A 3 -8.77 6.60 -3.88
N LEU A 4 -8.24 5.97 -4.92
CA LEU A 4 -7.05 5.10 -4.88
C LEU A 4 -5.83 5.84 -5.41
N ALA A 5 -4.76 5.83 -4.65
CA ALA A 5 -3.45 6.29 -5.08
C ALA A 5 -2.47 5.11 -5.18
N VAL A 6 -1.78 4.99 -6.29
CA VAL A 6 -0.81 3.91 -6.54
C VAL A 6 0.59 4.50 -6.64
N LEU A 7 1.49 4.04 -5.79
CA LEU A 7 2.87 4.49 -5.74
C LEU A 7 3.82 3.33 -6.01
N THR A 8 4.53 3.40 -7.11
CA THR A 8 5.58 2.44 -7.42
C THR A 8 6.94 2.99 -6.98
N VAL A 9 7.61 2.23 -6.12
CA VAL A 9 8.93 2.56 -5.61
C VAL A 9 9.96 1.74 -6.40
N SER A 10 10.64 2.38 -7.33
CA SER A 10 11.61 1.75 -8.21
C SER A 10 12.54 2.80 -8.83
N THR A 11 13.81 2.75 -8.50
CA THR A 11 14.79 3.69 -9.07
C THR A 11 14.90 3.52 -10.58
N SER A 12 14.99 2.28 -11.09
CA SER A 12 15.05 2.01 -12.54
C SER A 12 13.74 2.41 -13.25
N GLY A 13 12.58 2.17 -12.61
CA GLY A 13 11.29 2.59 -13.14
C GLY A 13 11.15 4.10 -13.22
N SER A 14 11.59 4.84 -12.20
CA SER A 14 11.57 6.31 -12.17
C SER A 14 12.45 6.95 -13.24
N GLN A 15 13.48 6.22 -13.70
CA GLN A 15 14.39 6.65 -14.79
C GLN A 15 13.89 6.21 -16.18
N GLY A 16 12.71 5.59 -16.28
CA GLY A 16 12.18 5.09 -17.55
C GLY A 16 12.88 3.86 -18.10
N LYS A 17 13.70 3.16 -17.30
CA LYS A 17 14.49 1.99 -17.72
C LYS A 17 13.72 0.68 -17.62
N ARG A 18 12.54 0.68 -17.03
CA ARG A 18 11.75 -0.50 -16.74
C ARG A 18 10.27 -0.18 -16.79
N ASP A 19 9.46 -1.09 -17.35
CA ASP A 19 8.00 -1.00 -17.32
C ASP A 19 7.48 -1.26 -15.92
N ASP A 20 6.41 -0.57 -15.53
CA ASP A 20 5.76 -0.71 -14.24
C ASP A 20 4.63 -1.73 -14.28
N SER A 21 4.97 -3.01 -14.36
CA SER A 21 3.98 -4.08 -14.37
C SER A 21 3.29 -4.29 -13.03
N SER A 22 3.99 -4.08 -11.91
CA SER A 22 3.41 -4.22 -10.58
C SER A 22 2.42 -3.10 -10.23
N GLY A 23 2.74 -1.85 -10.56
CA GLY A 23 1.82 -0.73 -10.41
C GLY A 23 0.58 -0.89 -11.29
N GLN A 24 0.76 -1.35 -12.53
CA GLN A 24 -0.37 -1.65 -13.42
C GLN A 24 -1.26 -2.76 -12.85
N ALA A 25 -0.68 -3.80 -12.27
CA ALA A 25 -1.44 -4.87 -11.64
C ALA A 25 -2.30 -4.36 -10.48
N ILE A 26 -1.81 -3.44 -9.66
CA ILE A 26 -2.61 -2.81 -8.59
C ILE A 26 -3.81 -2.10 -9.18
N LYS A 27 -3.61 -1.29 -10.21
CA LYS A 27 -4.70 -0.57 -10.89
C LYS A 27 -5.72 -1.54 -11.47
N ASP A 28 -5.28 -2.57 -12.17
CA ASP A 28 -6.16 -3.56 -12.80
C ASP A 28 -7.00 -4.34 -11.79
N LEU A 29 -6.43 -4.62 -10.60
CA LEU A 29 -7.11 -5.41 -9.57
C LEU A 29 -8.09 -4.59 -8.73
N LEU A 30 -7.81 -3.33 -8.49
CA LEU A 30 -8.58 -2.49 -7.56
C LEU A 30 -9.53 -1.53 -8.27
N GLU A 31 -9.17 -0.98 -9.43
CA GLU A 31 -10.03 -0.03 -10.14
C GLU A 31 -11.32 -0.70 -10.59
N GLY A 32 -12.47 -0.08 -10.26
CA GLY A 32 -13.79 -0.63 -10.57
C GLY A 32 -14.89 0.08 -9.79
N ASP A 33 -15.87 -0.69 -9.32
CA ASP A 33 -17.08 -0.13 -8.68
C ASP A 33 -16.78 0.60 -7.36
N ASP A 34 -15.80 0.11 -6.59
CA ASP A 34 -15.47 0.68 -5.27
C ASP A 34 -14.35 1.71 -5.33
N PHE A 35 -13.44 1.62 -6.29
CA PHE A 35 -12.22 2.43 -6.34
C PHE A 35 -12.00 3.12 -7.67
N GLN A 36 -11.60 4.38 -7.60
CA GLN A 36 -11.11 5.16 -8.74
C GLN A 36 -9.66 5.55 -8.52
N VAL A 37 -8.79 5.30 -9.49
CA VAL A 37 -7.40 5.77 -9.45
C VAL A 37 -7.37 7.28 -9.60
N VAL A 38 -6.95 7.99 -8.55
CA VAL A 38 -6.84 9.47 -8.52
C VAL A 38 -5.39 9.95 -8.54
N ARG A 39 -4.43 9.08 -8.16
CA ARG A 39 -2.99 9.37 -8.20
C ARG A 39 -2.25 8.12 -8.65
N TYR A 40 -1.23 8.34 -9.46
CA TYR A 40 -0.26 7.31 -9.83
C TYR A 40 1.09 7.94 -10.10
N GLU A 41 2.13 7.40 -9.50
CA GLU A 41 3.49 7.89 -9.69
C GLU A 41 4.51 6.77 -9.47
N ILE A 42 5.65 6.87 -10.15
CA ILE A 42 6.82 6.03 -9.95
C ILE A 42 7.93 6.91 -9.37
N ILE A 43 8.46 6.53 -8.22
CA ILE A 43 9.51 7.29 -7.54
C ILE A 43 10.72 6.41 -7.21
N SER A 44 11.85 7.06 -6.94
CA SER A 44 13.09 6.37 -6.59
C SER A 44 13.06 5.82 -5.16
N ASP A 45 13.96 4.87 -4.87
CA ASP A 45 14.19 4.26 -3.57
C ASP A 45 14.92 5.24 -2.63
N ASP A 46 14.28 6.33 -2.28
CA ASP A 46 14.75 7.34 -1.35
C ASP A 46 13.74 7.52 -0.23
N LYS A 47 14.18 7.31 1.01
CA LYS A 47 13.28 7.32 2.18
C LYS A 47 12.49 8.62 2.31
N ASP A 48 13.16 9.76 2.20
CA ASP A 48 12.50 11.07 2.38
C ASP A 48 11.54 11.39 1.23
N THR A 49 11.88 10.99 0.01
CA THR A 49 11.01 11.11 -1.16
C THR A 49 9.74 10.28 -0.99
N ILE A 50 9.89 9.03 -0.54
CA ILE A 50 8.74 8.14 -0.29
C ILE A 50 7.86 8.70 0.84
N SER A 51 8.46 9.04 1.98
CA SER A 51 7.74 9.60 3.13
C SER A 51 6.98 10.87 2.77
N GLY A 52 7.63 11.78 2.06
CA GLY A 52 7.02 13.03 1.62
C GLY A 52 5.82 12.81 0.70
N LYS A 53 5.94 11.86 -0.23
CA LYS A 53 4.84 11.52 -1.15
C LYS A 53 3.67 10.86 -0.42
N LEU A 54 3.95 9.93 0.49
CA LEU A 54 2.91 9.28 1.29
C LEU A 54 2.14 10.28 2.15
N ALA A 55 2.84 11.20 2.82
CA ALA A 55 2.22 12.23 3.63
C ALA A 55 1.37 13.19 2.78
N GLU A 56 1.92 13.68 1.67
CA GLU A 56 1.22 14.56 0.72
C GLU A 56 -0.09 13.94 0.24
N TRP A 57 -0.04 12.69 -0.20
CA TRP A 57 -1.21 12.01 -0.72
C TRP A 57 -2.23 11.65 0.38
N ALA A 58 -1.76 11.19 1.55
CA ALA A 58 -2.65 10.86 2.65
C ALA A 58 -3.39 12.07 3.21
N ASP A 59 -2.78 13.25 3.13
CA ASP A 59 -3.37 14.50 3.59
C ASP A 59 -4.28 15.16 2.53
N ALA A 60 -4.37 14.60 1.32
CA ALA A 60 -5.25 15.07 0.26
C ALA A 60 -6.68 14.57 0.45
N ASP A 61 -7.67 15.42 0.22
CA ASP A 61 -9.08 15.11 0.47
C ASP A 61 -9.65 14.02 -0.45
N ASP A 62 -9.04 13.78 -1.61
CA ASP A 62 -9.52 12.83 -2.61
C ASP A 62 -8.84 11.45 -2.55
N VAL A 63 -7.96 11.21 -1.57
CA VAL A 63 -7.24 9.94 -1.42
C VAL A 63 -7.70 9.22 -0.16
N ASP A 64 -8.27 8.05 -0.33
CA ASP A 64 -8.77 7.19 0.75
C ASP A 64 -7.87 5.98 1.00
N LEU A 65 -7.23 5.49 -0.06
CA LEU A 65 -6.35 4.33 -0.04
C LEU A 65 -5.08 4.61 -0.82
N ILE A 66 -3.93 4.38 -0.20
CA ILE A 66 -2.64 4.36 -0.87
C ILE A 66 -2.11 2.94 -0.88
N VAL A 67 -1.78 2.44 -2.07
CA VAL A 67 -1.13 1.13 -2.24
C VAL A 67 0.22 1.36 -2.89
N THR A 68 1.28 0.92 -2.23
CA THR A 68 2.63 0.99 -2.79
C THR A 68 3.10 -0.38 -3.25
N THR A 69 4.03 -0.42 -4.18
CA THR A 69 4.72 -1.63 -4.61
C THR A 69 6.22 -1.36 -4.72
N GLY A 70 7.04 -2.27 -4.20
CA GLY A 70 8.49 -2.17 -4.23
C GLY A 70 9.12 -1.70 -2.92
N GLY A 71 10.40 -1.99 -2.77
CA GLY A 71 11.22 -1.52 -1.66
C GLY A 71 10.93 -2.17 -0.30
N THR A 72 10.34 -3.38 -0.26
CA THR A 72 9.94 -4.05 0.99
C THR A 72 10.82 -5.25 1.38
N GLY A 73 11.92 -5.48 0.70
CA GLY A 73 12.83 -6.59 0.99
C GLY A 73 13.95 -6.24 1.96
N LEU A 74 15.04 -7.02 1.88
CA LEU A 74 16.21 -6.90 2.75
C LEU A 74 17.35 -6.10 2.12
N GLY A 75 17.22 -5.67 0.87
CA GLY A 75 18.24 -4.92 0.18
C GLY A 75 18.51 -3.57 0.86
N ARG A 76 19.73 -3.07 0.71
CA ARG A 76 20.12 -1.78 1.33
C ARG A 76 19.34 -0.59 0.79
N HIS A 77 18.75 -0.72 -0.39
CA HIS A 77 17.91 0.29 -1.02
C HIS A 77 16.41 0.08 -0.73
N ASP A 78 16.04 -1.01 -0.06
CA ASP A 78 14.67 -1.30 0.34
C ASP A 78 14.33 -0.52 1.61
N VAL A 79 13.72 0.65 1.45
CA VAL A 79 13.43 1.60 2.55
C VAL A 79 11.96 1.98 2.65
N THR A 80 11.09 1.33 1.87
CA THR A 80 9.65 1.62 1.90
C THR A 80 9.02 1.41 3.29
N PRO A 81 9.33 0.33 4.03
CA PRO A 81 8.77 0.15 5.37
C PRO A 81 9.13 1.30 6.32
N GLU A 82 10.38 1.72 6.34
CA GLU A 82 10.86 2.81 7.19
C GLU A 82 10.21 4.13 6.80
N ALA A 83 10.09 4.39 5.51
CA ALA A 83 9.44 5.59 4.99
C ALA A 83 7.94 5.64 5.35
N CYS A 84 7.26 4.50 5.27
CA CYS A 84 5.85 4.37 5.62
C CYS A 84 5.66 4.58 7.13
N LEU A 85 6.43 3.88 7.96
CA LEU A 85 6.35 4.00 9.43
C LEU A 85 6.57 5.44 9.91
N ALA A 86 7.40 6.21 9.22
CA ALA A 86 7.68 7.60 9.58
C ALA A 86 6.45 8.52 9.46
N VAL A 87 5.45 8.15 8.67
CA VAL A 87 4.26 8.99 8.40
C VAL A 87 2.95 8.40 8.92
N LEU A 88 2.94 7.16 9.38
CA LEU A 88 1.74 6.53 9.94
C LEU A 88 1.38 7.10 11.32
N ASP A 89 0.11 7.33 11.54
CA ASP A 89 -0.44 7.61 12.87
C ASP A 89 -0.58 6.32 13.68
N LYS A 90 -0.99 5.23 13.03
CA LYS A 90 -1.19 3.91 13.63
C LYS A 90 -0.84 2.81 12.62
N GLU A 91 -0.29 1.71 13.11
CA GLU A 91 -0.16 0.50 12.32
C GLU A 91 -1.46 -0.32 12.35
N VAL A 92 -1.69 -1.05 11.25
CA VAL A 92 -2.71 -2.10 11.15
C VAL A 92 -1.98 -3.41 10.87
N PRO A 93 -1.31 -3.99 11.87
CA PRO A 93 -0.36 -5.08 11.63
C PRO A 93 -1.02 -6.36 11.11
N GLY A 94 -2.30 -6.58 11.43
CA GLY A 94 -3.02 -7.78 11.00
C GLY A 94 -3.09 -7.95 9.48
N MET A 95 -3.17 -6.87 8.72
CA MET A 95 -3.18 -6.95 7.25
C MET A 95 -1.82 -7.43 6.70
N ALA A 96 -0.72 -6.87 7.19
CA ALA A 96 0.62 -7.29 6.79
C ALA A 96 0.92 -8.73 7.24
N GLU A 97 0.51 -9.11 8.44
CA GLU A 97 0.63 -10.47 8.95
C GLU A 97 -0.14 -11.47 8.10
N ALA A 98 -1.38 -11.14 7.71
CA ALA A 98 -2.21 -11.98 6.85
C ALA A 98 -1.58 -12.18 5.47
N MET A 99 -1.05 -11.11 4.86
CA MET A 99 -0.35 -11.19 3.58
C MET A 99 0.86 -12.13 3.67
N ARG A 100 1.70 -12.01 4.71
CA ARG A 100 2.84 -12.89 4.90
C ARG A 100 2.43 -14.33 5.18
N ALA A 101 1.45 -14.56 6.03
CA ALA A 101 0.98 -15.90 6.36
C ALA A 101 0.43 -16.64 5.13
N LYS A 102 -0.37 -15.96 4.31
CA LYS A 102 -0.96 -16.56 3.11
C LYS A 102 0.10 -16.82 2.04
N THR A 103 0.96 -15.87 1.78
CA THR A 103 1.99 -16.00 0.73
C THR A 103 3.07 -17.00 1.12
N LEU A 104 3.25 -17.29 2.40
CA LEU A 104 4.12 -18.35 2.88
C LEU A 104 3.72 -19.75 2.35
N GLU A 105 2.44 -19.94 2.04
CA GLU A 105 1.96 -21.18 1.40
C GLU A 105 2.51 -21.37 -0.01
N PHE A 106 2.88 -20.27 -0.69
CA PHE A 106 3.41 -20.30 -2.06
C PHE A 106 4.92 -20.26 -2.11
N THR A 107 5.57 -19.58 -1.17
CA THR A 107 7.01 -19.40 -1.16
C THR A 107 7.53 -19.09 0.24
N PRO A 108 8.66 -19.71 0.66
CA PRO A 108 9.31 -19.33 1.92
C PRO A 108 9.85 -17.90 1.91
N MET A 109 10.02 -17.26 0.75
CA MET A 109 10.48 -15.88 0.64
C MET A 109 9.51 -14.87 1.27
N ALA A 110 8.26 -15.25 1.53
CA ALA A 110 7.32 -14.43 2.29
C ALA A 110 7.86 -14.03 3.67
N MET A 111 8.72 -14.87 4.28
CA MET A 111 9.33 -14.58 5.58
C MET A 111 10.22 -13.35 5.60
N ILE A 112 10.77 -12.96 4.46
CA ILE A 112 11.66 -11.80 4.35
C ILE A 112 10.96 -10.56 3.81
N SER A 113 9.67 -10.61 3.60
CA SER A 113 8.85 -9.43 3.32
C SER A 113 8.73 -8.57 4.56
N ARG A 114 9.05 -7.29 4.44
CA ARG A 114 8.93 -6.31 5.52
C ARG A 114 7.77 -5.33 5.29
N SER A 115 6.76 -5.76 4.52
CA SER A 115 5.56 -4.97 4.25
C SER A 115 4.92 -4.45 5.53
N VAL A 116 4.48 -3.19 5.48
CA VAL A 116 3.82 -2.46 6.56
C VAL A 116 2.45 -2.00 6.08
N THR A 117 1.48 -2.02 6.96
CA THR A 117 0.13 -1.49 6.73
C THR A 117 -0.27 -0.60 7.91
N GLY A 118 -0.96 0.49 7.61
CA GLY A 118 -1.39 1.41 8.66
C GLY A 118 -2.26 2.53 8.14
N ILE A 119 -2.52 3.50 9.00
CA ILE A 119 -3.37 4.65 8.69
C ILE A 119 -2.65 5.96 8.99
N ARG A 120 -2.93 6.96 8.15
CA ARG A 120 -2.62 8.36 8.41
C ARG A 120 -3.89 9.18 8.16
N GLY A 121 -4.37 9.87 9.20
CA GLY A 121 -5.67 10.53 9.12
C GLY A 121 -6.77 9.53 8.79
N ASN A 122 -7.49 9.75 7.70
CA ASN A 122 -8.53 8.86 7.20
C ASN A 122 -8.08 7.99 6.02
N THR A 123 -6.79 7.93 5.76
CA THR A 123 -6.23 7.18 4.62
C THR A 123 -5.57 5.89 5.11
N LEU A 124 -5.95 4.77 4.49
CA LEU A 124 -5.29 3.49 4.67
C LEU A 124 -4.08 3.38 3.73
N ILE A 125 -2.95 2.95 4.25
CA ILE A 125 -1.71 2.77 3.47
C ILE A 125 -1.30 1.30 3.56
N ILE A 126 -1.16 0.68 2.39
CA ILE A 126 -0.74 -0.73 2.25
C ILE A 126 0.52 -0.78 1.40
N THR A 127 1.58 -1.37 1.92
CA THR A 127 2.82 -1.57 1.16
C THR A 127 2.92 -3.02 0.68
N LEU A 128 3.20 -3.19 -0.61
CA LEU A 128 3.24 -4.49 -1.27
C LEU A 128 4.63 -4.79 -1.82
N PRO A 129 4.95 -6.08 -2.04
CA PRO A 129 6.21 -6.46 -2.68
C PRO A 129 6.31 -5.90 -4.11
N GLY A 130 7.53 -5.88 -4.64
CA GLY A 130 7.82 -5.29 -5.95
C GLY A 130 7.46 -6.18 -7.14
N SER A 131 7.22 -7.47 -6.96
CA SER A 131 6.88 -8.38 -8.06
C SER A 131 5.39 -8.35 -8.37
N THR A 132 5.04 -8.47 -9.65
CA THR A 132 3.63 -8.55 -10.08
C THR A 132 2.91 -9.72 -9.44
N LYS A 133 3.57 -10.89 -9.34
CA LYS A 133 3.01 -12.07 -8.67
C LYS A 133 2.75 -11.81 -7.19
N GLY A 134 3.71 -11.21 -6.48
CA GLY A 134 3.56 -10.85 -5.08
C GLY A 134 2.44 -9.85 -4.84
N VAL A 135 2.30 -8.86 -5.70
CA VAL A 135 1.19 -7.90 -5.68
C VAL A 135 -0.17 -8.62 -5.76
N ARG A 136 -0.33 -9.51 -6.73
CA ARG A 136 -1.58 -10.25 -6.91
C ARG A 136 -1.91 -11.14 -5.71
N GLU A 137 -0.93 -11.88 -5.23
CA GLU A 137 -1.10 -12.78 -4.07
C GLU A 137 -1.44 -12.00 -2.79
N CYS A 138 -0.76 -10.89 -2.54
CA CYS A 138 -1.00 -10.06 -1.35
C CYS A 138 -2.33 -9.32 -1.41
N LEU A 139 -2.69 -8.72 -2.54
CA LEU A 139 -3.97 -8.02 -2.68
C LEU A 139 -5.16 -8.97 -2.55
N ASP A 140 -5.06 -10.19 -3.08
CA ASP A 140 -6.09 -11.20 -2.94
C ASP A 140 -6.46 -11.46 -1.47
N VAL A 141 -5.48 -11.38 -0.59
CA VAL A 141 -5.69 -11.56 0.86
C VAL A 141 -6.44 -10.38 1.49
N VAL A 142 -6.06 -9.16 1.18
CA VAL A 142 -6.54 -7.96 1.90
C VAL A 142 -7.74 -7.27 1.24
N MET A 143 -7.97 -7.49 -0.05
CA MET A 143 -9.10 -6.88 -0.76
C MET A 143 -10.45 -7.05 -0.07
N PRO A 144 -10.80 -8.22 0.50
CA PRO A 144 -12.09 -8.39 1.14
C PRO A 144 -12.35 -7.47 2.32
N VAL A 145 -11.30 -6.96 2.99
CA VAL A 145 -11.45 -6.12 4.19
C VAL A 145 -11.28 -4.63 3.91
N ILE A 146 -10.72 -4.26 2.77
CA ILE A 146 -10.41 -2.85 2.46
C ILE A 146 -11.65 -1.95 2.48
N PRO A 147 -12.77 -2.28 1.81
CA PRO A 147 -13.94 -1.40 1.81
C PRO A 147 -14.46 -1.13 3.20
N HIS A 148 -14.56 -2.17 4.04
CA HIS A 148 -15.02 -2.01 5.42
C HIS A 148 -14.06 -1.18 6.26
N ALA A 149 -12.75 -1.38 6.08
CA ALA A 149 -11.74 -0.57 6.77
C ALA A 149 -11.88 0.92 6.43
N LEU A 150 -12.10 1.24 5.15
CA LEU A 150 -12.29 2.62 4.70
C LEU A 150 -13.60 3.21 5.23
N GLU A 151 -14.66 2.44 5.28
CA GLU A 151 -15.92 2.87 5.90
C GLU A 151 -15.72 3.23 7.37
N LEU A 152 -14.94 2.44 8.11
CA LEU A 152 -14.62 2.74 9.51
C LEU A 152 -13.83 4.05 9.66
N LEU A 153 -12.88 4.31 8.79
CA LEU A 153 -12.07 5.53 8.81
C LEU A 153 -12.88 6.78 8.47
N HIS A 154 -13.93 6.64 7.66
CA HIS A 154 -14.78 7.74 7.22
C HIS A 154 -16.04 7.95 8.07
N ARG A 155 -16.27 7.08 9.04
CA ARG A 155 -17.33 7.35 10.01
C ARG A 155 -16.97 8.59 10.82
N GLU A 156 -17.72 9.66 10.62
CA GLU A 156 -17.72 10.76 11.56
C GLU A 156 -17.98 10.19 12.95
N THR A 157 -17.27 10.68 13.95
CA THR A 157 -17.36 10.25 15.34
C THR A 157 -18.80 10.33 15.86
N VAL A 158 -19.60 9.34 15.56
CA VAL A 158 -20.83 9.07 16.26
C VAL A 158 -20.58 7.84 17.11
N SER A 159 -20.57 8.11 18.42
CA SER A 159 -20.64 7.11 19.45
C SER A 159 -21.58 5.98 19.05
N GLU A 160 -21.04 4.81 18.87
CA GLU A 160 -21.59 3.50 19.18
C GLU A 160 -20.89 2.47 18.30
N HIS A 161 -19.88 1.83 18.90
CA HIS A 161 -19.48 0.52 18.44
C HIS A 161 -20.62 -0.45 18.82
N PRO A 162 -21.25 -1.12 17.86
CA PRO A 162 -22.02 -2.29 18.21
C PRO A 162 -21.03 -3.31 18.80
N ARG A 163 -21.26 -3.70 20.02
CA ARG A 163 -20.53 -4.78 20.71
C ARG A 163 -20.89 -6.11 20.09
#